data_3f53718947c0ee1c11ee76fd0120ffba
#
_entry.id   3f53718947c0ee1c11ee76fd0120ffba
#
_cell.length_a   1.000
_cell.length_b   1.000
_cell.length_c   1.000
_cell.angle_alpha   90.00
_cell.angle_beta   90.00
_cell.angle_gamma   90.00
#
_symmetry.space_group_name_H-M   'P 1'
#
loop_
_entity.id
_entity.type
_entity.pdbx_description
1 polymer ?
#
loop_
_entity_poly.entity_id
_entity_poly.type
_entity_poly.pdbx_seq_one_letter_code
_entity_poly.pdbx_strand_id
1 'polypeptide(L)'
;MRRGVLKADLFASLVVFLVALPLCVGVAVASGVPAELGLITGIVGGLVAGALPGSSLQVSGPAAGLTVLVYEAVHRYGFEALGVLVLAAGLLQLGLGALRLGRWFRAVSVAVVQGMLAGIGLVLVAGQAYALGDATAPAGGLGKLAGLVSLPGRADPAALSVGGATMVVSLLWGRWRRGARLVPAPLVAVVLAAAATWAFDLEVRRVEVRGLWDAVRVPEAADFGRLTEVGVIGTVVAFALIASAESLFSAAAVDRLHDGRRTDYDRELMAQGAGNAVCGVLGALPMTAVIVRSAANVQAGARTKASRVLHGVWLLLFTAVAPGVLGAIPVAALAGLLVHAGCKLVPVREVRALWRGRRGQQGLRGQQGDRGHQEHQGHQVHPRHRGEVVVLGVTAGAIVVGNLFEGVLVGLALAVAKTAWEISHVHVETEDRGDAGIVVRVLGHATFLRLPKLLDALDALPYDREVRLELGGLRHVDHACAAALEGWAAARERRAEAERLQEEGLQGKGLQGEVASSSSTS
;
A
#
# COMPACT_ATOMS: atom_id res chain seq x y z
N MET A 1 30.33 14.70 -24.40
CA MET A 1 29.14 14.12 -23.74
C MET A 1 29.32 13.78 -22.26
N ARG A 2 30.38 13.06 -21.81
CA ARG A 2 30.56 12.67 -20.39
C ARG A 2 30.64 13.83 -19.39
N ARG A 3 31.29 14.96 -19.70
CA ARG A 3 31.40 16.12 -18.79
C ARG A 3 30.07 16.81 -18.49
N GLY A 4 29.16 16.89 -19.48
CA GLY A 4 27.82 17.48 -19.29
C GLY A 4 26.91 16.59 -18.41
N VAL A 5 27.01 15.26 -18.53
CA VAL A 5 26.27 14.31 -17.70
C VAL A 5 26.72 14.39 -16.26
N LEU A 6 28.06 14.41 -16.02
CA LEU A 6 28.61 14.50 -14.67
C LEU A 6 28.22 15.80 -13.95
N LYS A 7 28.22 16.94 -14.66
CA LYS A 7 27.74 18.22 -14.11
C LYS A 7 26.26 18.17 -13.72
N ALA A 8 25.42 17.54 -14.55
CA ALA A 8 24.00 17.38 -14.26
C ALA A 8 23.78 16.49 -13.02
N ASP A 9 24.49 15.36 -12.93
CA ASP A 9 24.40 14.45 -11.79
C ASP A 9 24.95 15.09 -10.50
N LEU A 10 26.04 15.88 -10.59
CA LEU A 10 26.58 16.62 -9.45
C LEU A 10 25.59 17.65 -8.92
N PHE A 11 24.98 18.44 -9.81
CA PHE A 11 23.95 19.41 -9.41
C PHE A 11 22.73 18.72 -8.81
N ALA A 12 22.24 17.66 -9.45
CA ALA A 12 21.10 16.90 -8.95
C ALA A 12 21.38 16.27 -7.58
N SER A 13 22.60 15.73 -7.36
CA SER A 13 22.99 15.15 -6.08
C SER A 13 22.98 16.18 -4.95
N LEU A 14 23.41 17.42 -5.22
CA LEU A 14 23.37 18.50 -4.25
C LEU A 14 21.93 18.88 -3.88
N VAL A 15 21.05 19.00 -4.87
CA VAL A 15 19.62 19.25 -4.63
C VAL A 15 18.98 18.14 -3.79
N VAL A 16 19.31 16.88 -4.11
CA VAL A 16 18.81 15.72 -3.34
C VAL A 16 19.36 15.73 -1.91
N PHE A 17 20.63 16.04 -1.72
CA PHE A 17 21.24 16.18 -0.39
C PHE A 17 20.51 17.21 0.47
N LEU A 18 20.23 18.40 -0.09
CA LEU A 18 19.54 19.48 0.61
C LEU A 18 18.08 19.13 0.98
N VAL A 19 17.43 18.28 0.19
CA VAL A 19 16.09 17.72 0.52
C VAL A 19 16.23 16.62 1.57
N ALA A 20 17.23 15.75 1.42
CA ALA A 20 17.38 14.55 2.23
C ALA A 20 17.77 14.86 3.68
N LEU A 21 18.63 15.86 3.88
CA LEU A 21 19.19 16.20 5.20
C LEU A 21 18.09 16.40 6.28
N PRO A 22 17.16 17.37 6.15
CA PRO A 22 16.14 17.59 7.16
C PRO A 22 15.15 16.42 7.26
N LEU A 23 14.88 15.72 6.15
CA LEU A 23 13.98 14.56 6.16
C LEU A 23 14.60 13.34 6.83
N CYS A 24 15.91 13.10 6.70
CA CYS A 24 16.61 12.03 7.41
C CYS A 24 16.51 12.23 8.92
N VAL A 25 16.84 13.44 9.37
CA VAL A 25 16.78 13.83 10.78
C VAL A 25 15.33 13.73 11.30
N GLY A 26 14.39 14.31 10.56
CA GLY A 26 12.98 14.32 10.96
C GLY A 26 12.37 12.92 11.09
N VAL A 27 12.67 12.01 10.17
CA VAL A 27 12.19 10.62 10.25
C VAL A 27 12.78 9.91 11.47
N ALA A 28 14.07 10.07 11.78
CA ALA A 28 14.70 9.47 12.95
C ALA A 28 14.05 9.97 14.26
N VAL A 29 13.95 11.28 14.43
CA VAL A 29 13.32 11.90 15.61
C VAL A 29 11.85 11.45 15.75
N ALA A 30 11.11 11.41 14.64
CA ALA A 30 9.72 10.93 14.63
C ALA A 30 9.58 9.43 14.94
N SER A 31 10.63 8.66 14.68
CA SER A 31 10.72 7.22 15.01
C SER A 31 11.17 6.99 16.46
N GLY A 32 11.42 8.04 17.24
CA GLY A 32 11.88 7.94 18.63
C GLY A 32 13.34 7.51 18.78
N VAL A 33 14.16 7.70 17.76
CA VAL A 33 15.58 7.33 17.74
C VAL A 33 16.48 8.54 17.48
N PRO A 34 17.79 8.47 17.82
CA PRO A 34 18.73 9.55 17.57
C PRO A 34 18.75 10.01 16.10
N ALA A 35 18.88 11.31 15.89
CA ALA A 35 18.86 11.96 14.57
C ALA A 35 19.93 11.40 13.62
N GLU A 36 21.08 11.06 14.15
CA GLU A 36 22.24 10.52 13.44
C GLU A 36 21.91 9.22 12.71
N LEU A 37 21.05 8.36 13.30
CA LEU A 37 20.66 7.09 12.67
C LEU A 37 19.90 7.30 11.36
N GLY A 38 19.11 8.38 11.29
CA GLY A 38 18.46 8.77 10.04
C GLY A 38 19.46 9.20 8.97
N LEU A 39 20.53 9.89 9.37
CA LEU A 39 21.61 10.29 8.47
C LEU A 39 22.43 9.08 8.02
N ILE A 40 22.78 8.16 8.95
CA ILE A 40 23.44 6.88 8.62
C ILE A 40 22.61 6.11 7.57
N THR A 41 21.31 5.99 7.79
CA THR A 41 20.41 5.34 6.83
C THR A 41 20.41 6.04 5.47
N GLY A 42 20.44 7.39 5.44
CA GLY A 42 20.55 8.16 4.20
C GLY A 42 21.90 7.96 3.49
N ILE A 43 23.00 7.91 4.25
CA ILE A 43 24.34 7.64 3.75
C ILE A 43 24.40 6.24 3.13
N VAL A 44 23.96 5.22 3.86
CA VAL A 44 23.88 3.83 3.38
C VAL A 44 22.99 3.71 2.14
N GLY A 45 21.84 4.39 2.16
CA GLY A 45 20.92 4.45 1.01
C GLY A 45 21.58 5.01 -0.25
N GLY A 46 22.41 6.05 -0.10
CA GLY A 46 23.19 6.62 -1.20
C GLY A 46 24.39 5.76 -1.62
N LEU A 47 25.22 5.35 -0.68
CA LEU A 47 26.49 4.68 -0.97
C LEU A 47 26.32 3.19 -1.29
N VAL A 48 25.47 2.47 -0.57
CA VAL A 48 25.26 1.03 -0.77
C VAL A 48 24.16 0.78 -1.80
N ALA A 49 22.90 1.08 -1.49
CA ALA A 49 21.82 0.85 -2.43
C ALA A 49 21.96 1.70 -3.71
N GLY A 50 22.48 2.93 -3.56
CA GLY A 50 22.76 3.82 -4.69
C GLY A 50 23.82 3.28 -5.66
N ALA A 51 24.83 2.56 -5.21
CA ALA A 51 25.87 1.99 -6.06
C ALA A 51 25.43 0.69 -6.75
N LEU A 52 24.54 -0.09 -6.12
CA LEU A 52 24.08 -1.38 -6.62
C LEU A 52 23.17 -1.25 -7.86
N PRO A 53 23.05 -2.33 -8.67
CA PRO A 53 22.14 -2.35 -9.81
C PRO A 53 20.68 -2.42 -9.37
N GLY A 54 19.77 -1.88 -10.19
CA GLY A 54 18.33 -1.86 -9.95
C GLY A 54 17.74 -0.69 -10.70
N SER A 55 17.29 0.33 -10.00
CA SER A 55 16.88 1.61 -10.57
C SER A 55 18.10 2.50 -10.89
N SER A 56 17.96 3.41 -11.85
CA SER A 56 19.03 4.36 -12.20
C SER A 56 18.93 5.68 -11.42
N LEU A 57 17.73 6.16 -11.13
CA LEU A 57 17.50 7.51 -10.60
C LEU A 57 16.77 7.53 -9.24
N GLN A 58 16.39 6.38 -8.73
CA GLN A 58 15.70 6.23 -7.47
C GLN A 58 16.63 6.47 -6.29
N VAL A 59 16.24 7.29 -5.34
CA VAL A 59 17.02 7.64 -4.15
C VAL A 59 16.46 6.95 -2.92
N SER A 60 17.32 6.24 -2.18
CA SER A 60 16.97 5.50 -0.98
C SER A 60 17.40 6.25 0.29
N GLY A 61 16.74 5.92 1.39
CA GLY A 61 17.04 6.48 2.72
C GLY A 61 15.89 6.20 3.70
N PRO A 62 15.92 6.76 4.91
CA PRO A 62 14.85 6.56 5.89
C PRO A 62 13.53 7.10 5.34
N ALA A 63 12.46 6.32 5.49
CA ALA A 63 11.16 6.60 4.92
C ALA A 63 10.16 6.99 6.00
N ALA A 64 9.36 8.03 5.71
CA ALA A 64 8.26 8.44 6.58
C ALA A 64 7.22 7.32 6.76
N GLY A 65 7.09 6.44 5.76
CA GLY A 65 6.18 5.29 5.80
C GLY A 65 6.53 4.25 6.85
N LEU A 66 7.81 4.11 7.21
CA LEU A 66 8.26 3.17 8.24
C LEU A 66 8.35 3.77 9.65
N THR A 67 8.17 5.09 9.80
CA THR A 67 8.31 5.80 11.08
C THR A 67 7.48 5.18 12.20
N VAL A 68 6.22 4.88 11.92
CA VAL A 68 5.30 4.30 12.91
C VAL A 68 5.74 2.91 13.31
N LEU A 69 6.12 2.07 12.36
CA LEU A 69 6.56 0.70 12.61
C LEU A 69 7.88 0.66 13.41
N VAL A 70 8.82 1.56 13.08
CA VAL A 70 10.09 1.71 13.84
C VAL A 70 9.79 2.19 15.26
N TYR A 71 8.91 3.19 15.41
CA TYR A 71 8.52 3.68 16.73
C TYR A 71 7.91 2.58 17.59
N GLU A 72 6.99 1.80 17.05
CA GLU A 72 6.38 0.65 17.74
C GLU A 72 7.40 -0.43 18.11
N ALA A 73 8.31 -0.76 17.18
CA ALA A 73 9.36 -1.76 17.40
C ALA A 73 10.31 -1.33 18.53
N VAL A 74 10.74 -0.07 18.53
CA VAL A 74 11.64 0.48 19.57
C VAL A 74 10.95 0.51 20.93
N HIS A 75 9.66 0.89 20.99
CA HIS A 75 8.91 0.90 22.26
C HIS A 75 8.63 -0.49 22.81
N ARG A 76 8.42 -1.48 21.93
CA ARG A 76 8.07 -2.84 22.32
C ARG A 76 9.28 -3.70 22.67
N TYR A 77 10.34 -3.58 21.86
CA TYR A 77 11.51 -4.47 21.96
C TYR A 77 12.78 -3.77 22.46
N GLY A 78 12.71 -2.46 22.63
CA GLY A 78 13.87 -1.64 22.97
C GLY A 78 14.68 -1.20 21.76
N PHE A 79 15.49 -0.18 21.97
CA PHE A 79 16.33 0.41 20.91
C PHE A 79 17.41 -0.58 20.41
N GLU A 80 17.92 -1.44 21.28
CA GLU A 80 18.99 -2.42 20.96
C GLU A 80 18.53 -3.48 19.97
N ALA A 81 17.22 -3.85 20.00
CA ALA A 81 16.66 -4.80 19.05
C ALA A 81 16.57 -4.26 17.62
N LEU A 82 16.57 -2.93 17.42
CA LEU A 82 16.36 -2.32 16.10
C LEU A 82 17.36 -2.82 15.07
N GLY A 83 18.64 -2.90 15.43
CA GLY A 83 19.70 -3.37 14.53
C GLY A 83 19.44 -4.78 14.01
N VAL A 84 19.07 -5.71 14.90
CA VAL A 84 18.77 -7.11 14.53
C VAL A 84 17.52 -7.20 13.67
N LEU A 85 16.47 -6.45 14.02
CA LEU A 85 15.22 -6.41 13.24
C LEU A 85 15.47 -5.94 11.80
N VAL A 86 16.25 -4.86 11.63
CA VAL A 86 16.56 -4.29 10.33
C VAL A 86 17.50 -5.19 9.53
N LEU A 87 18.50 -5.81 10.19
CA LEU A 87 19.41 -6.78 9.57
C LEU A 87 18.63 -7.99 9.05
N ALA A 88 17.81 -8.59 9.90
CA ALA A 88 17.02 -9.76 9.51
C ALA A 88 16.03 -9.43 8.38
N ALA A 89 15.39 -8.27 8.42
CA ALA A 89 14.52 -7.78 7.35
C ALA A 89 15.30 -7.57 6.03
N GLY A 90 16.50 -7.00 6.11
CA GLY A 90 17.39 -6.82 4.95
C GLY A 90 17.82 -8.14 4.33
N LEU A 91 18.18 -9.14 5.15
CA LEU A 91 18.52 -10.48 4.68
C LEU A 91 17.30 -11.17 4.02
N LEU A 92 16.11 -11.01 4.60
CA LEU A 92 14.86 -11.51 4.00
C LEU A 92 14.60 -10.85 2.64
N GLN A 93 14.79 -9.52 2.51
CA GLN A 93 14.64 -8.82 1.23
C GLN A 93 15.67 -9.29 0.19
N LEU A 94 16.93 -9.54 0.60
CA LEU A 94 17.94 -10.17 -0.28
C LEU A 94 17.47 -11.53 -0.78
N GLY A 95 16.94 -12.37 0.10
CA GLY A 95 16.37 -13.67 -0.25
C GLY A 95 15.21 -13.55 -1.23
N LEU A 96 14.25 -12.65 -0.98
CA LEU A 96 13.12 -12.39 -1.87
C LEU A 96 13.57 -11.93 -3.27
N GLY A 97 14.59 -11.06 -3.33
CA GLY A 97 15.17 -10.59 -4.59
C GLY A 97 15.92 -11.69 -5.34
N ALA A 98 16.71 -12.52 -4.64
CA ALA A 98 17.43 -13.66 -5.22
C ALA A 98 16.47 -14.72 -5.77
N LEU A 99 15.34 -14.96 -5.10
CA LEU A 99 14.25 -15.83 -5.55
C LEU A 99 13.40 -15.21 -6.67
N ARG A 100 13.75 -13.99 -7.13
CA ARG A 100 13.04 -13.25 -8.19
C ARG A 100 11.57 -12.96 -7.86
N LEU A 101 11.27 -12.72 -6.60
CA LEU A 101 9.93 -12.41 -6.14
C LEU A 101 9.58 -10.90 -6.25
N GLY A 102 10.53 -10.05 -6.63
CA GLY A 102 10.31 -8.60 -6.82
C GLY A 102 9.19 -8.30 -7.81
N ARG A 103 9.06 -9.09 -8.87
CA ARG A 103 7.97 -8.96 -9.85
C ARG A 103 6.57 -9.22 -9.27
N TRP A 104 6.44 -10.05 -8.24
CA TRP A 104 5.16 -10.36 -7.61
C TRP A 104 4.59 -9.19 -6.81
N PHE A 105 5.45 -8.30 -6.31
CA PHE A 105 5.01 -7.05 -5.69
C PHE A 105 4.25 -6.14 -6.65
N ARG A 106 4.41 -6.30 -7.96
CA ARG A 106 3.60 -5.61 -8.98
C ARG A 106 2.15 -6.11 -9.03
N ALA A 107 1.91 -7.31 -8.54
CA ALA A 107 0.57 -7.91 -8.49
C ALA A 107 -0.24 -7.48 -7.25
N VAL A 108 0.39 -6.77 -6.29
CA VAL A 108 -0.32 -6.25 -5.12
C VAL A 108 -1.33 -5.17 -5.57
N SER A 109 -2.54 -5.26 -5.03
CA SER A 109 -3.61 -4.31 -5.36
C SER A 109 -3.20 -2.87 -5.05
N VAL A 110 -3.36 -1.97 -6.03
CA VAL A 110 -3.11 -0.54 -5.88
C VAL A 110 -3.92 0.05 -4.72
N ALA A 111 -5.15 -0.43 -4.50
CA ALA A 111 -6.01 0.01 -3.40
C ALA A 111 -5.45 -0.32 -2.02
N VAL A 112 -4.83 -1.51 -1.85
CA VAL A 112 -4.14 -1.89 -0.60
C VAL A 112 -2.97 -0.94 -0.32
N VAL A 113 -2.17 -0.65 -1.34
CA VAL A 113 -1.01 0.25 -1.22
C VAL A 113 -1.45 1.67 -0.88
N GLN A 114 -2.47 2.18 -1.58
CA GLN A 114 -3.01 3.51 -1.29
C GLN A 114 -3.65 3.57 0.10
N GLY A 115 -4.33 2.51 0.52
CA GLY A 115 -4.87 2.37 1.88
C GLY A 115 -3.76 2.34 2.94
N MET A 116 -2.68 1.62 2.67
CA MET A 116 -1.48 1.58 3.52
C MET A 116 -0.86 2.98 3.66
N LEU A 117 -0.61 3.66 2.55
CA LEU A 117 -0.05 5.02 2.57
C LEU A 117 -0.98 6.02 3.27
N ALA A 118 -2.30 5.90 3.08
CA ALA A 118 -3.28 6.74 3.76
C ALA A 118 -3.28 6.50 5.27
N GLY A 119 -3.28 5.24 5.72
CA GLY A 119 -3.24 4.87 7.14
C GLY A 119 -1.95 5.36 7.82
N ILE A 120 -0.79 5.11 7.20
CA ILE A 120 0.50 5.63 7.63
C ILE A 120 0.47 7.16 7.71
N GLY A 121 0.00 7.83 6.64
CA GLY A 121 -0.08 9.28 6.57
C GLY A 121 -0.93 9.86 7.70
N LEU A 122 -2.07 9.27 8.01
CA LEU A 122 -2.95 9.69 9.11
C LEU A 122 -2.28 9.54 10.47
N VAL A 123 -1.69 8.39 10.77
CA VAL A 123 -1.02 8.13 12.06
C VAL A 123 0.22 9.01 12.22
N LEU A 124 0.98 9.22 11.13
CA LEU A 124 2.14 10.11 11.10
C LEU A 124 1.72 11.56 11.39
N VAL A 125 0.74 12.09 10.66
CA VAL A 125 0.23 13.45 10.85
C VAL A 125 -0.28 13.64 12.28
N ALA A 126 -1.06 12.68 12.80
CA ALA A 126 -1.55 12.73 14.16
C ALA A 126 -0.40 12.73 15.19
N GLY A 127 0.61 11.87 15.02
CA GLY A 127 1.78 11.84 15.89
C GLY A 127 2.61 13.12 15.84
N GLN A 128 2.83 13.65 14.65
CA GLN A 128 3.61 14.87 14.46
C GLN A 128 2.87 16.14 14.90
N ALA A 129 1.53 16.12 14.98
CA ALA A 129 0.77 17.23 15.56
C ALA A 129 1.13 17.46 17.04
N TYR A 130 1.43 16.40 17.80
CA TYR A 130 1.93 16.55 19.18
C TYR A 130 3.35 17.12 19.21
N ALA A 131 4.25 16.63 18.37
CA ALA A 131 5.61 17.14 18.27
C ALA A 131 5.66 18.61 17.81
N LEU A 132 4.70 19.06 17.01
CA LEU A 132 4.50 20.48 16.65
C LEU A 132 4.31 21.38 17.88
N GLY A 133 3.60 20.89 18.90
CA GLY A 133 3.34 21.60 20.14
C GLY A 133 4.23 21.18 21.29
N ASP A 134 5.33 20.50 21.01
CA ASP A 134 6.27 19.95 22.01
C ASP A 134 5.63 19.05 23.07
N ALA A 135 4.51 18.41 22.73
CA ALA A 135 3.74 17.53 23.57
C ALA A 135 4.07 16.05 23.28
N THR A 136 3.82 15.19 24.27
CA THR A 136 3.98 13.73 24.12
C THR A 136 2.76 13.11 23.45
N ALA A 137 2.99 12.33 22.39
CA ALA A 137 1.92 11.62 21.69
C ALA A 137 1.48 10.37 22.48
N PRO A 138 0.15 10.08 22.58
CA PRO A 138 -0.34 8.82 23.11
C PRO A 138 0.11 7.62 22.29
N ALA A 139 0.06 6.43 22.88
CA ALA A 139 0.32 5.18 22.17
C ALA A 139 -0.82 4.85 21.19
N GLY A 140 -0.45 4.18 20.07
CA GLY A 140 -1.38 3.71 19.05
C GLY A 140 -2.01 4.81 18.20
N GLY A 141 -2.55 4.42 17.03
CA GLY A 141 -3.12 5.36 16.06
C GLY A 141 -4.41 6.00 16.54
N LEU A 142 -5.33 5.22 17.13
CA LEU A 142 -6.58 5.73 17.70
C LEU A 142 -6.31 6.69 18.87
N GLY A 143 -5.38 6.35 19.77
CA GLY A 143 -5.02 7.22 20.89
C GLY A 143 -4.49 8.57 20.41
N LYS A 144 -3.64 8.58 19.37
CA LYS A 144 -3.13 9.80 18.75
C LYS A 144 -4.27 10.66 18.18
N LEU A 145 -5.20 10.05 17.43
CA LEU A 145 -6.32 10.80 16.84
C LEU A 145 -7.30 11.33 17.89
N ALA A 146 -7.68 10.50 18.86
CA ALA A 146 -8.61 10.92 19.91
C ALA A 146 -8.02 12.02 20.80
N GLY A 147 -6.74 11.94 21.12
CA GLY A 147 -6.05 12.91 21.96
C GLY A 147 -5.78 14.26 21.28
N LEU A 148 -5.96 14.40 19.96
CA LEU A 148 -5.83 15.69 19.26
C LEU A 148 -6.80 16.74 19.82
N VAL A 149 -7.95 16.34 20.34
CA VAL A 149 -8.95 17.25 20.91
C VAL A 149 -8.40 17.97 22.16
N SER A 150 -7.56 17.27 22.96
CA SER A 150 -6.94 17.82 24.18
C SER A 150 -5.60 18.50 23.93
N LEU A 151 -5.06 18.42 22.71
CA LEU A 151 -3.75 18.95 22.37
C LEU A 151 -3.63 20.48 22.55
N PRO A 152 -4.63 21.33 22.18
CA PRO A 152 -4.50 22.78 22.34
C PRO A 152 -4.20 23.26 23.77
N GLY A 153 -4.67 22.51 24.78
CA GLY A 153 -4.41 22.85 26.18
C GLY A 153 -3.05 22.35 26.72
N ARG A 154 -2.29 21.60 25.93
CA ARG A 154 -1.01 21.02 26.33
C ARG A 154 0.16 21.45 25.43
N ALA A 155 -0.15 22.11 24.33
CA ALA A 155 0.84 22.49 23.34
C ALA A 155 1.55 23.80 23.75
N ASP A 156 2.87 23.82 23.58
CA ASP A 156 3.65 25.04 23.72
C ASP A 156 3.40 25.99 22.52
N PRO A 157 2.96 27.24 22.78
CA PRO A 157 2.68 28.21 21.72
C PRO A 157 3.89 28.56 20.87
N ALA A 158 5.11 28.62 21.46
CA ALA A 158 6.33 28.93 20.74
C ALA A 158 6.66 27.81 19.75
N ALA A 159 6.60 26.54 20.19
CA ALA A 159 6.81 25.38 19.33
C ALA A 159 5.76 25.32 18.19
N LEU A 160 4.47 25.53 18.52
CA LEU A 160 3.39 25.58 17.51
C LEU A 160 3.62 26.66 16.46
N SER A 161 4.09 27.85 16.87
CA SER A 161 4.36 28.97 15.95
C SER A 161 5.52 28.61 15.00
N VAL A 162 6.60 28.04 15.51
CA VAL A 162 7.77 27.60 14.72
C VAL A 162 7.38 26.50 13.74
N GLY A 163 6.70 25.45 14.23
CA GLY A 163 6.29 24.33 13.39
C GLY A 163 5.24 24.71 12.35
N GLY A 164 4.24 25.53 12.75
CA GLY A 164 3.23 26.08 11.85
C GLY A 164 3.83 26.99 10.78
N ALA A 165 4.73 27.90 11.15
CA ALA A 165 5.47 28.74 10.20
C ALA A 165 6.30 27.88 9.22
N THR A 166 6.97 26.85 9.69
CA THR A 166 7.74 25.90 8.86
C THR A 166 6.84 25.24 7.83
N MET A 167 5.65 24.80 8.22
CA MET A 167 4.67 24.20 7.30
C MET A 167 4.19 25.21 6.26
N VAL A 168 3.86 26.44 6.68
CA VAL A 168 3.43 27.53 5.78
C VAL A 168 4.54 27.89 4.79
N VAL A 169 5.77 28.05 5.25
CA VAL A 169 6.94 28.32 4.38
C VAL A 169 7.11 27.19 3.36
N SER A 170 7.02 25.93 3.79
CA SER A 170 7.13 24.78 2.89
C SER A 170 6.06 24.77 1.80
N LEU A 171 4.83 25.17 2.13
CA LEU A 171 3.71 25.27 1.19
C LEU A 171 3.88 26.45 0.21
N LEU A 172 4.23 27.62 0.71
CA LEU A 172 4.35 28.84 -0.09
C LEU A 172 5.59 28.81 -0.98
N TRP A 173 6.73 28.34 -0.46
CA TRP A 173 7.96 28.23 -1.23
C TRP A 173 7.81 27.34 -2.46
N GLY A 174 7.04 26.25 -2.33
CA GLY A 174 6.74 25.37 -3.45
C GLY A 174 5.95 26.02 -4.59
N ARG A 175 5.26 27.15 -4.32
CA ARG A 175 4.55 27.96 -5.34
C ARG A 175 5.48 28.91 -6.09
N TRP A 176 6.59 29.32 -5.48
CA TRP A 176 7.58 30.19 -6.09
C TRP A 176 8.52 29.39 -7.00
N ARG A 177 8.08 29.17 -8.24
CA ARG A 177 8.75 28.27 -9.21
C ARG A 177 10.24 28.54 -9.44
N ARG A 178 10.69 29.80 -9.36
CA ARG A 178 12.12 30.16 -9.56
C ARG A 178 12.95 29.80 -8.34
N GLY A 179 12.55 30.15 -7.13
CA GLY A 179 13.26 29.84 -5.90
C GLY A 179 13.27 28.34 -5.58
N ALA A 180 12.15 27.65 -5.77
CA ALA A 180 12.02 26.20 -5.52
C ALA A 180 12.90 25.33 -6.43
N ARG A 181 13.35 25.85 -7.59
CA ARG A 181 14.31 25.16 -8.46
C ARG A 181 15.75 25.26 -7.95
N LEU A 182 16.09 26.33 -7.23
CA LEU A 182 17.43 26.57 -6.74
C LEU A 182 17.64 25.99 -5.33
N VAL A 183 16.67 26.20 -4.43
CA VAL A 183 16.76 25.77 -3.04
C VAL A 183 15.46 25.02 -2.66
N PRO A 184 15.56 23.78 -2.17
CA PRO A 184 14.41 22.99 -1.76
C PRO A 184 13.64 23.59 -0.59
N ALA A 185 12.30 23.56 -0.65
CA ALA A 185 11.43 24.08 0.40
C ALA A 185 11.71 23.53 1.81
N PRO A 186 12.00 22.25 2.02
CA PRO A 186 12.32 21.72 3.36
C PRO A 186 13.54 22.39 3.98
N LEU A 187 14.59 22.62 3.20
CA LEU A 187 15.80 23.27 3.70
C LEU A 187 15.51 24.72 4.10
N VAL A 188 14.88 25.48 3.22
CA VAL A 188 14.54 26.90 3.50
C VAL A 188 13.69 27.01 4.76
N ALA A 189 12.68 26.16 4.90
CA ALA A 189 11.80 26.17 6.03
C ALA A 189 12.53 25.89 7.36
N VAL A 190 13.44 24.90 7.37
CA VAL A 190 14.23 24.57 8.56
C VAL A 190 15.24 25.63 8.89
N VAL A 191 15.95 26.18 7.90
CA VAL A 191 16.93 27.28 8.11
C VAL A 191 16.23 28.53 8.65
N LEU A 192 15.09 28.90 8.10
CA LEU A 192 14.32 30.04 8.61
C LEU A 192 13.78 29.77 10.03
N ALA A 193 13.34 28.55 10.33
CA ALA A 193 12.91 28.18 11.68
C ALA A 193 14.06 28.26 12.68
N ALA A 194 15.25 27.72 12.34
CA ALA A 194 16.44 27.79 13.18
C ALA A 194 16.91 29.27 13.38
N ALA A 195 16.90 30.07 12.31
CA ALA A 195 17.23 31.49 12.40
C ALA A 195 16.23 32.27 13.27
N ALA A 196 14.94 31.99 13.13
CA ALA A 196 13.90 32.63 13.94
C ALA A 196 14.02 32.25 15.43
N THR A 197 14.23 30.98 15.74
CA THR A 197 14.42 30.52 17.12
C THR A 197 15.66 31.13 17.78
N TRP A 198 16.72 31.34 16.99
CA TRP A 198 17.92 32.03 17.49
C TRP A 198 17.68 33.54 17.66
N ALA A 199 17.07 34.21 16.66
CA ALA A 199 16.88 35.67 16.66
C ALA A 199 15.88 36.14 17.71
N PHE A 200 14.85 35.35 18.01
CA PHE A 200 13.79 35.69 18.99
C PHE A 200 14.00 34.99 20.34
N ASP A 201 15.13 34.33 20.53
CA ASP A 201 15.48 33.53 21.73
C ASP A 201 14.34 32.63 22.21
N LEU A 202 13.73 31.88 21.26
CA LEU A 202 12.60 31.01 21.57
C LEU A 202 13.08 29.74 22.27
N GLU A 203 12.52 29.48 23.44
CA GLU A 203 12.75 28.24 24.20
C GLU A 203 11.95 27.10 23.61
N VAL A 204 12.48 26.47 22.57
CA VAL A 204 11.88 25.28 21.91
C VAL A 204 12.88 24.14 21.90
N ARG A 205 12.36 22.92 21.98
CA ARG A 205 13.19 21.72 21.94
C ARG A 205 13.94 21.62 20.62
N ARG A 206 15.25 21.43 20.71
CA ARG A 206 16.15 21.27 19.57
C ARG A 206 16.58 19.81 19.40
N VAL A 207 17.10 19.47 18.24
CA VAL A 207 17.63 18.13 17.98
C VAL A 207 18.88 17.90 18.82
N GLU A 208 18.87 16.83 19.62
CA GLU A 208 20.07 16.39 20.33
C GLU A 208 21.00 15.68 19.36
N VAL A 209 22.27 16.03 19.35
CA VAL A 209 23.32 15.46 18.49
C VAL A 209 24.48 14.99 19.35
N ARG A 210 24.80 13.71 19.27
CA ARG A 210 25.87 13.07 20.05
C ARG A 210 27.13 12.78 19.23
N GLY A 211 27.02 12.83 17.92
CA GLY A 211 28.08 12.45 16.98
C GLY A 211 27.75 11.17 16.22
N LEU A 212 28.25 11.11 14.97
CA LEU A 212 27.91 10.00 14.06
C LEU A 212 28.42 8.64 14.58
N TRP A 213 29.63 8.62 15.14
CA TRP A 213 30.27 7.39 15.61
C TRP A 213 29.66 6.88 16.92
N ASP A 214 29.24 7.78 17.80
CA ASP A 214 28.63 7.44 19.07
C ASP A 214 27.20 6.89 18.91
N ALA A 215 26.57 7.19 17.78
CA ALA A 215 25.24 6.70 17.44
C ALA A 215 25.25 5.29 16.83
N VAL A 216 26.39 4.83 16.26
CA VAL A 216 26.49 3.50 15.66
C VAL A 216 26.52 2.45 16.77
N ARG A 217 25.56 1.52 16.71
CA ARG A 217 25.48 0.37 17.62
C ARG A 217 25.41 -0.92 16.82
N VAL A 218 26.51 -1.65 16.85
CA VAL A 218 26.56 -2.97 16.23
C VAL A 218 25.80 -3.95 17.12
N PRO A 219 24.84 -4.73 16.59
CA PRO A 219 24.12 -5.73 17.38
C PRO A 219 25.05 -6.74 18.04
N GLU A 220 24.81 -7.02 19.30
CA GLU A 220 25.54 -8.03 20.05
C GLU A 220 24.94 -9.43 19.84
N ALA A 221 25.71 -10.48 20.13
CA ALA A 221 25.24 -11.87 19.98
C ALA A 221 23.96 -12.17 20.81
N ALA A 222 23.81 -11.52 21.96
CA ALA A 222 22.62 -11.64 22.81
C ALA A 222 21.34 -11.12 22.15
N ASP A 223 21.44 -10.09 21.32
CA ASP A 223 20.29 -9.50 20.63
C ASP A 223 19.66 -10.46 19.60
N PHE A 224 20.46 -11.35 19.02
CA PHE A 224 19.96 -12.36 18.08
C PHE A 224 19.09 -13.43 18.73
N GLY A 225 19.21 -13.66 20.04
CA GLY A 225 18.34 -14.56 20.78
C GLY A 225 16.86 -14.18 20.70
N ARG A 226 16.57 -12.90 20.53
CA ARG A 226 15.20 -12.38 20.38
C ARG A 226 14.51 -12.78 19.05
N LEU A 227 15.28 -13.22 18.04
CA LEU A 227 14.71 -13.69 16.77
C LEU A 227 13.86 -14.97 16.91
N THR A 228 13.91 -15.63 18.07
CA THR A 228 13.05 -16.79 18.35
C THR A 228 11.64 -16.38 18.81
N GLU A 229 11.42 -15.12 19.17
CA GLU A 229 10.13 -14.61 19.63
C GLU A 229 9.20 -14.40 18.41
N VAL A 230 7.97 -14.95 18.47
CA VAL A 230 6.98 -14.85 17.39
C VAL A 230 6.66 -13.39 17.03
N GLY A 231 6.61 -12.50 18.01
CA GLY A 231 6.36 -11.07 17.79
C GLY A 231 7.50 -10.38 17.04
N VAL A 232 8.75 -10.77 17.31
CA VAL A 232 9.94 -10.27 16.62
C VAL A 232 9.97 -10.76 15.17
N ILE A 233 9.68 -12.04 14.92
CA ILE A 233 9.57 -12.60 13.58
C ILE A 233 8.50 -11.84 12.77
N GLY A 234 7.32 -11.60 13.37
CA GLY A 234 6.26 -10.82 12.73
C GLY A 234 6.70 -9.40 12.35
N THR A 235 7.47 -8.75 13.22
CA THR A 235 8.02 -7.40 12.97
C THR A 235 9.08 -7.41 11.86
N VAL A 236 9.97 -8.41 11.83
CA VAL A 236 10.96 -8.61 10.75
C VAL A 236 10.26 -8.78 9.40
N VAL A 237 9.26 -9.64 9.33
CA VAL A 237 8.47 -9.85 8.11
C VAL A 237 7.74 -8.57 7.70
N ALA A 238 7.17 -7.83 8.66
CA ALA A 238 6.53 -6.55 8.40
C ALA A 238 7.51 -5.53 7.82
N PHE A 239 8.70 -5.35 8.43
CA PHE A 239 9.75 -4.48 7.88
C PHE A 239 10.12 -4.89 6.46
N ALA A 240 10.40 -6.17 6.22
CA ALA A 240 10.81 -6.66 4.91
C ALA A 240 9.74 -6.43 3.85
N LEU A 241 8.49 -6.79 4.12
CA LEU A 241 7.39 -6.69 3.15
C LEU A 241 7.03 -5.24 2.85
N ILE A 242 6.92 -4.38 3.89
CA ILE A 242 6.52 -2.98 3.73
C ILE A 242 7.64 -2.20 3.04
N ALA A 243 8.89 -2.37 3.47
CA ALA A 243 10.03 -1.73 2.83
C ALA A 243 10.19 -2.18 1.36
N SER A 244 9.94 -3.46 1.04
CA SER A 244 9.95 -3.96 -0.32
C SER A 244 8.83 -3.33 -1.16
N ALA A 245 7.60 -3.34 -0.64
CA ALA A 245 6.45 -2.75 -1.32
C ALA A 245 6.67 -1.26 -1.60
N GLU A 246 7.05 -0.48 -0.58
CA GLU A 246 7.29 0.95 -0.69
C GLU A 246 8.40 1.27 -1.71
N SER A 247 9.49 0.50 -1.68
CA SER A 247 10.61 0.66 -2.63
C SER A 247 10.21 0.34 -4.07
N LEU A 248 9.50 -0.75 -4.30
CA LEU A 248 9.13 -1.17 -5.66
C LEU A 248 7.99 -0.32 -6.24
N PHE A 249 7.08 0.20 -5.41
CA PHE A 249 6.08 1.19 -5.85
C PHE A 249 6.73 2.54 -6.16
N SER A 250 7.69 2.96 -5.34
CA SER A 250 8.51 4.14 -5.62
C SER A 250 9.27 3.99 -6.94
N ALA A 251 9.82 2.80 -7.23
CA ALA A 251 10.47 2.50 -8.50
C ALA A 251 9.51 2.67 -9.69
N ALA A 252 8.31 2.08 -9.59
CA ALA A 252 7.31 2.23 -10.64
C ALA A 252 6.87 3.67 -10.86
N ALA A 253 6.78 4.47 -9.79
CA ALA A 253 6.46 5.89 -9.88
C ALA A 253 7.59 6.69 -10.53
N VAL A 254 8.84 6.44 -10.13
CA VAL A 254 10.04 7.12 -10.66
C VAL A 254 10.24 6.78 -12.13
N ASP A 255 10.04 5.52 -12.52
CA ASP A 255 10.12 5.09 -13.93
C ASP A 255 9.15 5.84 -14.86
N ARG A 256 8.08 6.44 -14.33
CA ARG A 256 7.16 7.30 -15.10
C ARG A 256 7.62 8.74 -15.24
N LEU A 257 8.63 9.16 -14.45
CA LEU A 257 9.13 10.53 -14.45
C LEU A 257 10.27 10.76 -15.45
N HIS A 258 10.78 9.70 -16.07
CA HIS A 258 11.89 9.79 -17.03
C HIS A 258 11.79 8.71 -18.13
N ASP A 259 12.41 8.98 -19.27
CA ASP A 259 12.46 8.06 -20.42
C ASP A 259 13.71 7.16 -20.44
N GLY A 260 14.45 7.12 -19.34
CA GLY A 260 15.66 6.30 -19.19
C GLY A 260 15.35 4.81 -19.01
N ARG A 261 16.42 4.06 -18.66
CA ARG A 261 16.31 2.62 -18.41
C ARG A 261 15.34 2.34 -17.28
N ARG A 262 14.37 1.43 -17.50
CA ARG A 262 13.42 0.98 -16.50
C ARG A 262 14.08 0.19 -15.39
N THR A 263 13.49 0.21 -14.21
CA THR A 263 13.97 -0.49 -13.03
C THR A 263 13.86 -2.01 -13.19
N ASP A 264 14.93 -2.71 -12.84
CA ASP A 264 14.92 -4.15 -12.61
C ASP A 264 14.48 -4.40 -11.17
N TYR A 265 13.25 -4.87 -10.96
CA TYR A 265 12.62 -5.00 -9.65
C TYR A 265 13.32 -6.01 -8.73
N ASP A 266 13.82 -7.12 -9.29
CA ASP A 266 14.50 -8.13 -8.50
C ASP A 266 15.86 -7.60 -8.01
N ARG A 267 16.61 -6.93 -8.88
CA ARG A 267 17.88 -6.28 -8.52
C ARG A 267 17.69 -5.10 -7.58
N GLU A 268 16.63 -4.32 -7.76
CA GLU A 268 16.31 -3.23 -6.85
C GLU A 268 15.99 -3.77 -5.45
N LEU A 269 15.20 -4.86 -5.35
CA LEU A 269 14.90 -5.50 -4.08
C LEU A 269 16.16 -6.02 -3.39
N MET A 270 17.10 -6.61 -4.15
CA MET A 270 18.41 -7.00 -3.63
C MET A 270 19.23 -5.80 -3.15
N ALA A 271 19.23 -4.69 -3.90
CA ALA A 271 19.94 -3.48 -3.52
C ALA A 271 19.40 -2.86 -2.22
N GLN A 272 18.07 -2.84 -2.07
CA GLN A 272 17.40 -2.37 -0.86
C GLN A 272 17.69 -3.32 0.32
N GLY A 273 17.65 -4.64 0.09
CA GLY A 273 17.98 -5.64 1.09
C GLY A 273 19.44 -5.53 1.57
N ALA A 274 20.40 -5.34 0.66
CA ALA A 274 21.80 -5.12 1.00
C ALA A 274 21.98 -3.84 1.82
N GLY A 275 21.33 -2.74 1.43
CA GLY A 275 21.35 -1.51 2.20
C GLY A 275 20.73 -1.68 3.58
N ASN A 276 19.60 -2.37 3.70
CA ASN A 276 18.97 -2.66 5.00
C ASN A 276 19.83 -3.57 5.87
N ALA A 277 20.51 -4.56 5.28
CA ALA A 277 21.45 -5.39 6.03
C ALA A 277 22.60 -4.55 6.62
N VAL A 278 23.16 -3.62 5.84
CA VAL A 278 24.20 -2.70 6.34
C VAL A 278 23.63 -1.74 7.39
N CYS A 279 22.43 -1.18 7.19
CA CYS A 279 21.76 -0.37 8.21
C CYS A 279 21.58 -1.15 9.51
N GLY A 280 21.16 -2.41 9.44
CA GLY A 280 20.99 -3.26 10.61
C GLY A 280 22.29 -3.52 11.37
N VAL A 281 23.40 -3.79 10.67
CA VAL A 281 24.73 -3.92 11.28
C VAL A 281 25.17 -2.62 11.97
N LEU A 282 24.79 -1.46 11.45
CA LEU A 282 25.09 -0.15 12.05
C LEU A 282 24.07 0.28 13.12
N GLY A 283 23.07 -0.53 13.43
CA GLY A 283 21.98 -0.18 14.35
C GLY A 283 21.08 0.96 13.85
N ALA A 284 21.10 1.22 12.54
CA ALA A 284 20.37 2.32 11.91
C ALA A 284 18.92 1.93 11.52
N LEU A 285 18.15 2.94 11.06
CA LEU A 285 16.76 2.71 10.65
C LEU A 285 16.69 1.89 9.36
N PRO A 286 15.56 1.18 9.15
CA PRO A 286 15.29 0.57 7.86
C PRO A 286 15.14 1.66 6.79
N MET A 287 15.63 1.36 5.60
CA MET A 287 15.54 2.25 4.45
C MET A 287 14.58 1.73 3.39
N THR A 288 14.03 2.65 2.64
CA THR A 288 13.30 2.40 1.40
C THR A 288 13.72 3.39 0.33
N ALA A 289 13.27 3.15 -0.88
CA ALA A 289 13.32 4.16 -1.90
C ALA A 289 12.22 5.21 -1.67
N VAL A 290 12.59 6.49 -1.71
CA VAL A 290 11.71 7.61 -1.35
C VAL A 290 11.30 8.39 -2.59
N ILE A 291 10.00 8.41 -2.92
CA ILE A 291 9.46 9.08 -4.12
C ILE A 291 9.83 10.57 -4.16
N VAL A 292 9.70 11.29 -3.04
CA VAL A 292 9.95 12.74 -2.99
C VAL A 292 11.40 13.08 -3.35
N ARG A 293 12.36 12.32 -2.81
CA ARG A 293 13.80 12.50 -3.10
C ARG A 293 14.12 12.10 -4.53
N SER A 294 13.55 11.00 -4.99
CA SER A 294 13.74 10.50 -6.35
C SER A 294 13.17 11.45 -7.40
N ALA A 295 11.97 12.01 -7.15
CA ALA A 295 11.39 13.03 -8.01
C ALA A 295 12.24 14.31 -8.05
N ALA A 296 12.78 14.75 -6.91
CA ALA A 296 13.72 15.88 -6.85
C ALA A 296 14.98 15.59 -7.69
N ASN A 297 15.53 14.35 -7.62
CA ASN A 297 16.67 13.92 -8.41
C ASN A 297 16.40 14.01 -9.93
N VAL A 298 15.26 13.48 -10.38
CA VAL A 298 14.85 13.54 -11.79
C VAL A 298 14.60 14.98 -12.24
N GLN A 299 13.87 15.78 -11.44
CA GLN A 299 13.55 17.18 -11.76
C GLN A 299 14.79 18.08 -11.79
N ALA A 300 15.81 17.77 -10.98
CA ALA A 300 17.09 18.46 -11.00
C ALA A 300 17.98 18.05 -12.19
N GLY A 301 17.52 17.11 -13.03
CA GLY A 301 18.18 16.72 -14.27
C GLY A 301 19.20 15.60 -14.12
N ALA A 302 19.10 14.76 -13.09
CA ALA A 302 19.91 13.56 -12.94
C ALA A 302 19.78 12.63 -14.16
N ARG A 303 20.89 12.06 -14.57
CA ARG A 303 20.97 11.19 -15.76
C ARG A 303 21.49 9.80 -15.47
N THR A 304 22.25 9.65 -14.40
CA THR A 304 22.85 8.36 -14.02
C THR A 304 22.75 8.11 -12.52
N LYS A 305 23.09 6.90 -12.11
CA LYS A 305 23.15 6.54 -10.69
C LYS A 305 24.22 7.31 -9.89
N ALA A 306 25.12 8.05 -10.57
CA ALA A 306 26.13 8.86 -9.90
C ALA A 306 25.49 9.93 -9.00
N SER A 307 24.34 10.52 -9.39
CA SER A 307 23.66 11.51 -8.58
C SER A 307 23.22 10.96 -7.22
N ARG A 308 22.72 9.72 -7.18
CA ARG A 308 22.28 9.09 -5.93
C ARG A 308 23.42 8.62 -5.04
N VAL A 309 24.58 8.27 -5.61
CA VAL A 309 25.78 7.95 -4.84
C VAL A 309 26.40 9.23 -4.26
N LEU A 310 26.54 10.27 -5.08
CA LEU A 310 27.10 11.55 -4.66
C LEU A 310 26.27 12.21 -3.54
N HIS A 311 24.94 12.06 -3.54
CA HIS A 311 24.13 12.58 -2.44
C HIS A 311 24.47 11.91 -1.10
N GLY A 312 24.77 10.60 -1.11
CA GLY A 312 25.26 9.88 0.07
C GLY A 312 26.64 10.38 0.52
N VAL A 313 27.51 10.70 -0.42
CA VAL A 313 28.82 11.34 -0.12
C VAL A 313 28.62 12.71 0.54
N TRP A 314 27.70 13.54 0.03
CA TRP A 314 27.38 14.84 0.64
C TRP A 314 26.83 14.71 2.06
N LEU A 315 25.93 13.74 2.30
CA LEU A 315 25.42 13.47 3.64
C LEU A 315 26.56 13.06 4.59
N LEU A 316 27.46 12.17 4.15
CA LEU A 316 28.60 11.74 4.94
C LEU A 316 29.53 12.90 5.26
N LEU A 317 29.92 13.69 4.25
CA LEU A 317 30.82 14.84 4.44
C LEU A 317 30.20 15.88 5.39
N PHE A 318 28.93 16.22 5.19
CA PHE A 318 28.24 17.19 6.06
C PHE A 318 28.18 16.71 7.51
N THR A 319 27.80 15.44 7.72
CA THR A 319 27.67 14.89 9.07
C THR A 319 29.03 14.75 9.77
N ALA A 320 30.11 14.51 9.02
CA ALA A 320 31.45 14.44 9.56
C ALA A 320 32.04 15.81 9.91
N VAL A 321 31.76 16.84 9.09
CA VAL A 321 32.38 18.17 9.22
C VAL A 321 31.55 19.11 10.11
N ALA A 322 30.23 19.04 10.04
CA ALA A 322 29.37 20.02 10.68
C ALA A 322 28.20 19.40 11.49
N PRO A 323 28.45 18.41 12.38
CA PRO A 323 27.37 17.78 13.14
C PRO A 323 26.63 18.78 14.06
N GLY A 324 27.33 19.77 14.61
CA GLY A 324 26.74 20.79 15.50
C GLY A 324 25.66 21.65 14.84
N VAL A 325 25.65 21.79 13.52
CA VAL A 325 24.58 22.52 12.80
C VAL A 325 23.22 21.84 12.96
N LEU A 326 23.21 20.53 13.12
CA LEU A 326 21.96 19.76 13.35
C LEU A 326 21.31 20.13 14.69
N GLY A 327 22.12 20.42 15.72
CA GLY A 327 21.64 20.85 17.05
C GLY A 327 20.94 22.21 17.05
N ALA A 328 21.09 23.00 15.99
CA ALA A 328 20.34 24.25 15.85
C ALA A 328 18.89 24.04 15.34
N ILE A 329 18.54 22.85 14.90
CA ILE A 329 17.24 22.55 14.28
C ILE A 329 16.16 22.34 15.36
N PRO A 330 15.07 23.14 15.36
CA PRO A 330 13.94 22.91 16.24
C PRO A 330 13.18 21.62 15.87
N VAL A 331 12.83 20.80 16.87
CA VAL A 331 12.04 19.57 16.65
C VAL A 331 10.67 19.90 16.05
N ALA A 332 10.04 20.98 16.50
CA ALA A 332 8.78 21.48 15.94
C ALA A 332 8.86 21.77 14.44
N ALA A 333 9.99 22.29 13.93
CA ALA A 333 10.18 22.52 12.50
C ALA A 333 10.21 21.20 11.70
N LEU A 334 10.88 20.17 12.21
CA LEU A 334 10.88 18.84 11.60
C LEU A 334 9.49 18.22 11.62
N ALA A 335 8.75 18.39 12.72
CA ALA A 335 7.37 17.94 12.83
C ALA A 335 6.49 18.60 11.76
N GLY A 336 6.61 19.92 11.55
CA GLY A 336 5.91 20.65 10.49
C GLY A 336 6.18 20.11 9.09
N LEU A 337 7.45 19.75 8.79
CA LEU A 337 7.81 19.10 7.53
C LEU A 337 7.18 17.71 7.38
N LEU A 338 7.16 16.93 8.46
CA LEU A 338 6.60 15.58 8.43
C LEU A 338 5.08 15.58 8.37
N VAL A 339 4.40 16.54 9.00
CA VAL A 339 2.95 16.78 8.78
C VAL A 339 2.69 17.04 7.30
N HIS A 340 3.46 17.95 6.69
CA HIS A 340 3.31 18.24 5.26
C HIS A 340 3.57 16.99 4.39
N ALA A 341 4.58 16.19 4.71
CA ALA A 341 4.86 14.93 4.01
C ALA A 341 3.75 13.89 4.22
N GLY A 342 3.26 13.71 5.44
CA GLY A 342 2.17 12.80 5.79
C GLY A 342 0.86 13.14 5.07
N CYS A 343 0.52 14.43 4.96
CA CYS A 343 -0.64 14.87 4.19
C CYS A 343 -0.56 14.49 2.71
N LYS A 344 0.65 14.42 2.13
CA LYS A 344 0.85 13.98 0.74
C LYS A 344 0.71 12.48 0.53
N LEU A 345 0.85 11.68 1.59
CA LEU A 345 0.64 10.23 1.52
C LEU A 345 -0.84 9.87 1.43
N VAL A 346 -1.73 10.74 1.91
CA VAL A 346 -3.18 10.52 1.82
C VAL A 346 -3.66 10.80 0.40
N PRO A 347 -4.24 9.82 -0.32
CA PRO A 347 -4.64 9.95 -1.72
C PRO A 347 -5.99 10.70 -1.85
N VAL A 348 -6.00 11.97 -1.41
CA VAL A 348 -7.22 12.80 -1.37
C VAL A 348 -7.86 12.99 -2.75
N ARG A 349 -7.04 13.04 -3.82
CA ARG A 349 -7.53 13.23 -5.19
C ARG A 349 -8.30 12.01 -5.66
N GLU A 350 -7.78 10.83 -5.41
CA GLU A 350 -8.38 9.54 -5.75
C GLU A 350 -9.69 9.34 -4.97
N VAL A 351 -9.65 9.57 -3.66
CA VAL A 351 -10.85 9.51 -2.81
C VAL A 351 -11.91 10.51 -3.28
N ARG A 352 -11.52 11.74 -3.61
CA ARG A 352 -12.45 12.77 -4.11
C ARG A 352 -13.01 12.44 -5.48
N ALA A 353 -12.22 11.86 -6.39
CA ALA A 353 -12.67 11.42 -7.71
C ALA A 353 -13.75 10.34 -7.58
N LEU A 354 -13.55 9.40 -6.66
CA LEU A 354 -14.49 8.33 -6.36
C LEU A 354 -15.81 8.84 -5.75
N TRP A 355 -15.74 9.88 -4.90
CA TRP A 355 -16.91 10.56 -4.34
C TRP A 355 -17.69 11.38 -5.38
N ARG A 356 -17.02 12.04 -6.31
CA ARG A 356 -17.65 12.83 -7.38
C ARG A 356 -18.35 11.95 -8.41
N GLY A 357 -17.83 10.78 -8.73
CA GLY A 357 -18.50 9.77 -9.56
C GLY A 357 -19.86 9.34 -9.01
N ARG A 358 -20.04 9.39 -7.68
CA ARG A 358 -21.34 9.15 -7.02
C ARG A 358 -22.41 10.21 -7.34
N ARG A 359 -22.04 11.49 -7.42
CA ARG A 359 -23.01 12.59 -7.67
C ARG A 359 -23.43 12.70 -9.12
N GLY A 360 -22.55 12.34 -10.07
CA GLY A 360 -22.88 12.36 -11.50
C GLY A 360 -23.91 11.30 -11.93
N GLN A 361 -23.93 10.14 -11.27
CA GLN A 361 -24.90 9.06 -11.59
C GLN A 361 -26.31 9.27 -11.01
N GLN A 362 -26.46 10.04 -9.94
CA GLN A 362 -27.79 10.36 -9.39
C GLN A 362 -28.53 11.43 -10.21
N GLY A 363 -27.79 12.31 -10.89
CA GLY A 363 -28.38 13.34 -11.76
C GLY A 363 -28.83 12.84 -13.13
N LEU A 364 -28.26 11.71 -13.63
CA LEU A 364 -28.58 11.18 -14.97
C LEU A 364 -29.74 10.17 -14.99
N ARG A 365 -30.19 9.67 -13.85
CA ARG A 365 -31.38 8.79 -13.76
C ARG A 365 -32.72 9.52 -13.90
N GLY A 366 -32.71 10.85 -13.85
CA GLY A 366 -33.93 11.70 -13.98
C GLY A 366 -34.23 12.21 -15.39
N GLN A 367 -33.34 12.00 -16.37
CA GLN A 367 -33.52 12.55 -17.74
C GLN A 367 -33.18 11.54 -18.85
N GLN A 368 -33.71 10.34 -18.78
CA GLN A 368 -33.74 9.45 -19.95
C GLN A 368 -35.16 9.38 -20.51
N GLY A 369 -35.54 10.45 -21.20
CA GLY A 369 -36.55 10.48 -22.23
C GLY A 369 -35.88 11.02 -23.50
N ASP A 370 -35.77 10.13 -24.46
CA ASP A 370 -35.67 10.41 -25.90
C ASP A 370 -34.56 11.34 -26.42
N ARG A 371 -33.47 10.73 -26.97
CA ARG A 371 -32.79 11.22 -28.20
C ARG A 371 -31.69 10.26 -28.63
N GLY A 372 -31.70 9.95 -29.94
CA GLY A 372 -30.92 8.94 -30.62
C GLY A 372 -29.41 9.16 -30.68
N HIS A 373 -28.76 8.07 -31.01
CA HIS A 373 -27.41 7.84 -31.55
C HIS A 373 -26.49 9.05 -31.73
N GLN A 374 -25.48 9.12 -30.89
CA GLN A 374 -24.12 9.56 -31.26
C GLN A 374 -23.11 8.85 -30.37
N GLU A 375 -22.26 8.01 -30.99
CA GLU A 375 -21.07 7.43 -30.41
C GLU A 375 -20.10 8.54 -29.96
N HIS A 376 -19.99 8.72 -28.66
CA HIS A 376 -18.83 9.36 -28.07
C HIS A 376 -18.27 8.39 -27.04
N GLN A 377 -17.02 7.98 -27.24
CA GLN A 377 -16.19 7.23 -26.30
C GLN A 377 -16.06 8.02 -24.98
N GLY A 378 -17.13 8.06 -24.20
CA GLY A 378 -17.11 8.49 -22.82
C GLY A 378 -16.54 7.38 -21.98
N HIS A 379 -15.45 7.64 -21.26
CA HIS A 379 -14.89 6.77 -20.23
C HIS A 379 -15.99 6.35 -19.28
N GLN A 380 -16.55 5.17 -19.50
CA GLN A 380 -17.49 4.54 -18.59
C GLN A 380 -16.74 4.23 -17.29
N VAL A 381 -17.05 4.97 -16.24
CA VAL A 381 -16.62 4.68 -14.87
C VAL A 381 -17.30 3.38 -14.45
N HIS A 382 -16.62 2.27 -14.67
CA HIS A 382 -17.10 0.93 -14.35
C HIS A 382 -17.38 0.77 -12.83
N PRO A 383 -18.36 -0.06 -12.43
CA PRO A 383 -18.65 -0.38 -11.02
C PRO A 383 -17.47 -1.00 -10.24
N ARG A 384 -16.40 -1.37 -10.91
CA ARG A 384 -15.12 -1.86 -10.33
C ARG A 384 -14.50 -0.91 -9.29
N HIS A 385 -14.75 0.41 -9.37
CA HIS A 385 -14.13 1.38 -8.46
C HIS A 385 -14.67 1.34 -7.02
N ARG A 386 -15.91 0.87 -6.78
CA ARG A 386 -16.46 0.83 -5.41
C ARG A 386 -15.71 -0.14 -4.49
N GLY A 387 -15.36 -1.31 -4.99
CA GLY A 387 -14.60 -2.29 -4.23
C GLY A 387 -13.19 -1.83 -3.87
N GLU A 388 -12.54 -1.06 -4.74
CA GLU A 388 -11.20 -0.50 -4.47
C GLU A 388 -11.24 0.53 -3.34
N VAL A 389 -12.28 1.38 -3.28
CA VAL A 389 -12.47 2.35 -2.18
C VAL A 389 -12.65 1.63 -0.84
N VAL A 390 -13.44 0.55 -0.83
CA VAL A 390 -13.65 -0.24 0.38
C VAL A 390 -12.33 -0.87 0.84
N VAL A 391 -11.58 -1.48 -0.07
CA VAL A 391 -10.25 -2.04 0.24
C VAL A 391 -9.32 -0.96 0.80
N LEU A 392 -9.23 0.21 0.14
CA LEU A 392 -8.43 1.35 0.61
C LEU A 392 -8.87 1.80 2.00
N GLY A 393 -10.16 2.04 2.20
CA GLY A 393 -10.71 2.55 3.46
C GLY A 393 -10.54 1.57 4.62
N VAL A 394 -10.80 0.27 4.37
CA VAL A 394 -10.62 -0.79 5.37
C VAL A 394 -9.16 -0.95 5.73
N THR A 395 -8.24 -0.96 4.74
CA THR A 395 -6.79 -1.03 4.99
C THR A 395 -6.33 0.15 5.84
N ALA A 396 -6.69 1.39 5.45
CA ALA A 396 -6.31 2.59 6.21
C ALA A 396 -6.92 2.59 7.63
N GLY A 397 -8.19 2.23 7.77
CA GLY A 397 -8.87 2.13 9.06
C GLY A 397 -8.24 1.08 9.98
N ALA A 398 -7.93 -0.11 9.44
CA ALA A 398 -7.30 -1.17 10.19
C ALA A 398 -5.89 -0.79 10.69
N ILE A 399 -5.12 -0.01 9.90
CA ILE A 399 -3.83 0.53 10.33
C ILE A 399 -3.98 1.53 11.48
N VAL A 400 -4.99 2.39 11.43
CA VAL A 400 -5.25 3.40 12.46
C VAL A 400 -5.72 2.75 13.77
N VAL A 401 -6.54 1.70 13.68
CA VAL A 401 -7.13 1.01 14.85
C VAL A 401 -6.13 0.04 15.49
N GLY A 402 -5.45 -0.76 14.69
CA GLY A 402 -4.47 -1.76 15.10
C GLY A 402 -3.05 -1.26 14.85
N ASN A 403 -2.36 -1.98 14.00
CA ASN A 403 -0.99 -1.64 13.58
C ASN A 403 -0.84 -1.78 12.06
N LEU A 404 0.32 -1.33 11.56
CA LEU A 404 0.59 -1.32 10.13
C LEU A 404 0.57 -2.72 9.51
N PHE A 405 1.12 -3.71 10.19
CA PHE A 405 1.19 -5.08 9.67
C PHE A 405 -0.19 -5.73 9.57
N GLU A 406 -0.97 -5.68 10.63
CA GLU A 406 -2.34 -6.20 10.65
C GLU A 406 -3.21 -5.51 9.60
N GLY A 407 -3.11 -4.18 9.49
CA GLY A 407 -3.88 -3.42 8.52
C GLY A 407 -3.57 -3.78 7.07
N VAL A 408 -2.30 -4.02 6.75
CA VAL A 408 -1.90 -4.47 5.40
C VAL A 408 -2.39 -5.90 5.12
N LEU A 409 -2.31 -6.81 6.10
CA LEU A 409 -2.83 -8.18 5.96
C LEU A 409 -4.35 -8.20 5.74
N VAL A 410 -5.10 -7.42 6.52
CA VAL A 410 -6.55 -7.26 6.34
C VAL A 410 -6.87 -6.70 4.96
N GLY A 411 -6.15 -5.67 4.53
CA GLY A 411 -6.31 -5.09 3.20
C GLY A 411 -6.04 -6.08 2.07
N LEU A 412 -4.95 -6.85 2.19
CA LEU A 412 -4.58 -7.88 1.21
C LEU A 412 -5.63 -9.01 1.15
N ALA A 413 -6.06 -9.52 2.30
CA ALA A 413 -7.10 -10.54 2.39
C ALA A 413 -8.40 -10.05 1.74
N LEU A 414 -8.81 -8.81 2.02
CA LEU A 414 -9.99 -8.19 1.42
C LEU A 414 -9.84 -8.00 -0.10
N ALA A 415 -8.66 -7.60 -0.58
CA ALA A 415 -8.38 -7.46 -2.01
C ALA A 415 -8.45 -8.79 -2.74
N VAL A 416 -7.90 -9.86 -2.14
CA VAL A 416 -7.97 -11.23 -2.69
C VAL A 416 -9.42 -11.71 -2.70
N ALA A 417 -10.16 -11.56 -1.60
CA ALA A 417 -11.56 -11.93 -1.50
C ALA A 417 -12.43 -11.19 -2.54
N LYS A 418 -12.21 -9.87 -2.69
CA LYS A 418 -12.87 -9.05 -3.73
C LYS A 418 -12.57 -9.56 -5.13
N THR A 419 -11.30 -9.83 -5.44
CA THR A 419 -10.89 -10.31 -6.76
C THR A 419 -11.48 -11.68 -7.05
N ALA A 420 -11.46 -12.59 -6.08
CA ALA A 420 -12.10 -13.90 -6.18
C ALA A 420 -13.60 -13.77 -6.45
N TRP A 421 -14.27 -12.87 -5.74
CA TRP A 421 -15.71 -12.58 -5.95
C TRP A 421 -16.00 -11.99 -7.32
N GLU A 422 -15.17 -11.08 -7.83
CA GLU A 422 -15.31 -10.43 -9.15
C GLU A 422 -15.04 -11.40 -10.30
N ILE A 423 -14.08 -12.32 -10.16
CA ILE A 423 -13.79 -13.34 -11.16
C ILE A 423 -14.87 -14.41 -11.19
N SER A 424 -15.49 -14.70 -10.05
CA SER A 424 -16.55 -15.67 -9.88
C SER A 424 -17.89 -15.16 -10.44
N HIS A 425 -18.03 -15.16 -11.78
CA HIS A 425 -19.26 -14.80 -12.46
C HIS A 425 -19.84 -16.02 -13.16
N VAL A 426 -21.01 -16.48 -12.69
CA VAL A 426 -21.83 -17.48 -13.37
C VAL A 426 -23.09 -16.81 -13.90
N HIS A 427 -23.38 -17.04 -15.17
CA HIS A 427 -24.61 -16.62 -15.82
C HIS A 427 -25.37 -17.87 -16.27
N VAL A 428 -26.63 -17.97 -15.88
CA VAL A 428 -27.50 -19.07 -16.27
C VAL A 428 -28.56 -18.49 -17.20
N GLU A 429 -28.55 -18.93 -18.46
CA GLU A 429 -29.53 -18.58 -19.48
C GLU A 429 -30.49 -19.75 -19.68
N THR A 430 -31.77 -19.50 -19.57
CA THR A 430 -32.79 -20.51 -19.77
C THR A 430 -33.55 -20.18 -21.05
N GLU A 431 -33.53 -21.10 -22.02
CA GLU A 431 -34.23 -21.01 -23.29
C GLU A 431 -35.36 -22.08 -23.28
N ASP A 432 -36.59 -21.61 -23.21
CA ASP A 432 -37.77 -22.49 -23.33
C ASP A 432 -38.06 -22.77 -24.82
N ARG A 433 -38.03 -24.02 -25.23
CA ARG A 433 -38.26 -24.47 -26.61
C ARG A 433 -39.64 -25.15 -26.79
N GLY A 434 -40.58 -24.86 -25.93
CA GLY A 434 -41.88 -25.47 -25.99
C GLY A 434 -41.81 -26.99 -25.78
N ASP A 435 -42.44 -27.77 -26.68
CA ASP A 435 -42.47 -29.24 -26.58
C ASP A 435 -41.07 -29.90 -26.68
N ALA A 436 -40.06 -29.19 -27.16
CA ALA A 436 -38.67 -29.69 -27.23
C ALA A 436 -37.88 -29.53 -25.91
N GLY A 437 -38.55 -29.10 -24.83
CA GLY A 437 -37.92 -28.98 -23.50
C GLY A 437 -37.26 -27.62 -23.22
N ILE A 438 -36.47 -27.57 -22.17
CA ILE A 438 -35.80 -26.37 -21.69
C ILE A 438 -34.27 -26.56 -21.85
N VAL A 439 -33.63 -25.63 -22.54
CA VAL A 439 -32.15 -25.62 -22.64
C VAL A 439 -31.61 -24.62 -21.64
N VAL A 440 -30.73 -25.09 -20.76
CA VAL A 440 -30.06 -24.26 -19.74
C VAL A 440 -28.62 -24.15 -20.07
N ARG A 441 -28.19 -22.94 -20.44
CA ARG A 441 -26.79 -22.64 -20.72
C ARG A 441 -26.13 -22.01 -19.50
N VAL A 442 -25.08 -22.65 -19.00
CA VAL A 442 -24.28 -22.11 -17.90
C VAL A 442 -22.99 -21.52 -18.47
N LEU A 443 -22.82 -20.20 -18.27
CA LEU A 443 -21.72 -19.42 -18.86
C LEU A 443 -20.82 -18.82 -17.77
N GLY A 444 -19.52 -18.69 -18.07
CA GLY A 444 -18.56 -17.98 -17.22
C GLY A 444 -17.75 -18.88 -16.29
N HIS A 445 -17.62 -18.51 -15.01
CA HIS A 445 -16.80 -19.23 -14.02
C HIS A 445 -17.70 -19.71 -12.87
N ALA A 446 -17.95 -21.00 -12.82
CA ALA A 446 -18.71 -21.64 -11.75
C ALA A 446 -17.76 -22.03 -10.61
N THR A 447 -17.79 -21.23 -9.52
CA THR A 447 -16.99 -21.48 -8.32
C THR A 447 -17.92 -21.62 -7.11
N PHE A 448 -17.42 -22.24 -6.04
CA PHE A 448 -18.19 -22.44 -4.79
C PHE A 448 -18.84 -21.15 -4.26
N LEU A 449 -18.26 -19.98 -4.54
CA LEU A 449 -18.82 -18.67 -4.16
C LEU A 449 -20.15 -18.36 -4.85
N ARG A 450 -20.42 -18.97 -6.00
CA ARG A 450 -21.66 -18.79 -6.79
C ARG A 450 -22.52 -20.03 -6.83
N LEU A 451 -22.11 -21.08 -6.13
CA LEU A 451 -22.85 -22.34 -6.06
C LEU A 451 -24.31 -22.15 -5.61
N PRO A 452 -24.63 -21.35 -4.56
CA PRO A 452 -26.03 -21.11 -4.18
C PRO A 452 -26.85 -20.53 -5.33
N LYS A 453 -26.32 -19.49 -6.02
CA LYS A 453 -27.02 -18.88 -7.15
C LYS A 453 -27.23 -19.84 -8.32
N LEU A 454 -26.27 -20.73 -8.55
CA LEU A 454 -26.36 -21.77 -9.59
C LEU A 454 -27.47 -22.77 -9.24
N LEU A 455 -27.47 -23.26 -8.01
CA LEU A 455 -28.48 -24.21 -7.53
C LEU A 455 -29.89 -23.59 -7.51
N ASP A 456 -30.02 -22.36 -6.99
CA ASP A 456 -31.30 -21.63 -7.00
C ASP A 456 -31.90 -21.50 -8.42
N ALA A 457 -31.04 -21.24 -9.42
CA ALA A 457 -31.48 -21.15 -10.81
C ALA A 457 -31.88 -22.52 -11.41
N LEU A 458 -31.21 -23.60 -11.01
CA LEU A 458 -31.54 -24.96 -11.44
C LEU A 458 -32.77 -25.51 -10.74
N ASP A 459 -32.94 -25.22 -9.45
CA ASP A 459 -34.09 -25.69 -8.65
C ASP A 459 -35.40 -24.93 -9.00
N ALA A 460 -35.28 -23.75 -9.61
CA ALA A 460 -36.44 -23.00 -10.14
C ALA A 460 -37.01 -23.58 -11.44
N LEU A 461 -36.33 -24.58 -12.05
CA LEU A 461 -36.80 -25.19 -13.30
C LEU A 461 -37.96 -26.18 -13.05
N PRO A 462 -38.98 -26.19 -13.91
CA PRO A 462 -40.11 -27.11 -13.78
C PRO A 462 -39.64 -28.56 -13.89
N TYR A 463 -40.23 -29.45 -13.08
CA TYR A 463 -39.82 -30.85 -13.01
C TYR A 463 -40.47 -31.72 -14.11
N ASP A 464 -41.61 -31.29 -14.63
CA ASP A 464 -42.43 -31.96 -15.63
C ASP A 464 -41.93 -31.84 -17.07
N ARG A 465 -40.80 -31.13 -17.26
CA ARG A 465 -40.23 -30.86 -18.59
C ARG A 465 -38.81 -31.36 -18.72
N GLU A 466 -38.44 -31.83 -19.92
CA GLU A 466 -37.08 -32.23 -20.18
C GLU A 466 -36.12 -31.03 -20.13
N VAL A 467 -35.04 -31.14 -19.38
CA VAL A 467 -34.02 -30.08 -19.24
C VAL A 467 -32.69 -30.57 -19.75
N ARG A 468 -32.13 -29.82 -20.70
CA ARG A 468 -30.81 -30.08 -21.25
C ARG A 468 -29.81 -29.05 -20.76
N LEU A 469 -28.76 -29.48 -20.05
CA LEU A 469 -27.66 -28.63 -19.59
C LEU A 469 -26.60 -28.49 -20.69
N GLU A 470 -26.31 -27.25 -21.10
CA GLU A 470 -25.19 -26.91 -21.98
C GLU A 470 -24.10 -26.22 -21.16
N LEU A 471 -23.02 -26.95 -20.86
CA LEU A 471 -21.89 -26.48 -20.05
C LEU A 471 -20.73 -25.95 -20.88
N GLY A 472 -20.83 -25.96 -22.22
CA GLY A 472 -19.76 -25.55 -23.14
C GLY A 472 -19.36 -24.06 -23.03
N GLY A 473 -20.17 -23.23 -22.36
CA GLY A 473 -19.85 -21.83 -22.07
C GLY A 473 -19.11 -21.58 -20.74
N LEU A 474 -18.88 -22.63 -19.95
CA LEU A 474 -18.09 -22.56 -18.72
C LEU A 474 -16.59 -22.54 -19.05
N ARG A 475 -15.90 -21.49 -18.58
CA ARG A 475 -14.46 -21.34 -18.71
C ARG A 475 -13.71 -22.01 -17.56
N HIS A 476 -14.34 -22.12 -16.41
CA HIS A 476 -13.80 -22.77 -15.22
C HIS A 476 -14.95 -23.33 -14.38
N VAL A 477 -14.77 -24.54 -13.86
CA VAL A 477 -15.68 -25.20 -12.90
C VAL A 477 -14.82 -25.73 -11.77
N ASP A 478 -15.10 -25.35 -10.54
CA ASP A 478 -14.46 -25.96 -9.39
C ASP A 478 -15.14 -27.29 -8.99
N HIS A 479 -14.45 -28.04 -8.15
CA HIS A 479 -14.92 -29.36 -7.73
C HIS A 479 -16.31 -29.33 -7.05
N ALA A 480 -16.59 -28.28 -6.27
CA ALA A 480 -17.88 -28.16 -5.57
C ALA A 480 -19.05 -27.94 -6.55
N CYS A 481 -18.86 -27.06 -7.56
CA CYS A 481 -19.85 -26.83 -8.59
C CYS A 481 -20.02 -28.04 -9.52
N ALA A 482 -18.91 -28.73 -9.88
CA ALA A 482 -18.99 -29.95 -10.68
C ALA A 482 -19.80 -31.03 -9.97
N ALA A 483 -19.48 -31.34 -8.72
CA ALA A 483 -20.20 -32.32 -7.92
C ALA A 483 -21.69 -31.95 -7.70
N ALA A 484 -21.99 -30.65 -7.53
CA ALA A 484 -23.36 -30.20 -7.37
C ALA A 484 -24.18 -30.32 -8.67
N LEU A 485 -23.59 -30.00 -9.84
CA LEU A 485 -24.23 -30.16 -11.14
C LEU A 485 -24.48 -31.63 -11.46
N GLU A 486 -23.51 -32.51 -11.21
CA GLU A 486 -23.66 -33.96 -11.36
C GLU A 486 -24.75 -34.52 -10.44
N GLY A 487 -24.72 -34.09 -9.16
CA GLY A 487 -25.75 -34.49 -8.19
C GLY A 487 -27.16 -34.04 -8.55
N TRP A 488 -27.30 -32.82 -9.06
CA TRP A 488 -28.58 -32.27 -9.53
C TRP A 488 -29.09 -33.04 -10.76
N ALA A 489 -28.25 -33.29 -11.75
CA ALA A 489 -28.60 -34.04 -12.95
C ALA A 489 -29.07 -35.47 -12.60
N ALA A 490 -28.29 -36.19 -11.76
CA ALA A 490 -28.62 -37.56 -11.32
C ALA A 490 -29.90 -37.60 -10.48
N ALA A 491 -30.18 -36.57 -9.68
CA ALA A 491 -31.45 -36.50 -8.92
C ALA A 491 -32.66 -36.33 -9.83
N ARG A 492 -32.53 -35.55 -10.90
CA ARG A 492 -33.58 -35.30 -11.88
C ARG A 492 -33.87 -36.54 -12.75
N GLU A 493 -32.81 -37.24 -13.19
CA GLU A 493 -32.97 -38.50 -13.94
C GLU A 493 -33.68 -39.56 -13.12
N ARG A 494 -33.31 -39.78 -11.86
CA ARG A 494 -33.99 -40.74 -10.96
C ARG A 494 -35.45 -40.39 -10.76
N ARG A 495 -35.81 -39.11 -10.71
CA ARG A 495 -37.20 -38.70 -10.53
C ARG A 495 -38.03 -38.92 -11.78
N ALA A 496 -37.49 -38.58 -12.96
CA ALA A 496 -38.16 -38.85 -14.24
C ALA A 496 -38.37 -40.36 -14.48
N GLU A 497 -37.43 -41.21 -14.09
CA GLU A 497 -37.53 -42.66 -14.15
C GLU A 497 -38.64 -43.17 -13.19
N ALA A 498 -38.69 -42.63 -11.97
CA ALA A 498 -39.72 -43.00 -11.01
C ALA A 498 -41.14 -42.61 -11.47
N GLU A 499 -41.30 -41.42 -12.10
CA GLU A 499 -42.56 -40.97 -12.67
C GLU A 499 -43.01 -41.87 -13.84
N ARG A 500 -42.12 -42.22 -14.76
CA ARG A 500 -42.43 -43.20 -15.86
C ARG A 500 -42.87 -44.56 -15.34
N LEU A 501 -42.21 -45.10 -14.35
CA LEU A 501 -42.56 -46.40 -13.74
C LEU A 501 -43.92 -46.33 -13.03
N GLN A 502 -44.28 -45.16 -12.46
CA GLN A 502 -45.57 -44.93 -11.83
C GLN A 502 -46.71 -44.83 -12.86
N GLU A 503 -46.46 -44.15 -14.00
CA GLU A 503 -47.40 -44.09 -15.12
C GLU A 503 -47.65 -45.44 -15.78
N GLU A 504 -46.56 -46.22 -16.03
CA GLU A 504 -46.69 -47.58 -16.54
C GLU A 504 -47.44 -48.52 -15.57
N GLY A 505 -47.21 -48.34 -14.26
CA GLY A 505 -47.92 -49.09 -13.22
C GLY A 505 -49.40 -48.75 -13.14
N LEU A 506 -49.76 -47.49 -13.44
CA LEU A 506 -51.16 -47.05 -13.51
C LEU A 506 -51.87 -47.55 -14.79
N GLN A 507 -51.17 -47.51 -15.94
CA GLN A 507 -51.72 -48.05 -17.20
C GLN A 507 -51.89 -49.58 -17.14
N GLY A 508 -50.97 -50.29 -16.50
CA GLY A 508 -51.07 -51.74 -16.28
C GLY A 508 -52.28 -52.13 -15.39
N LYS A 509 -52.60 -51.30 -14.39
CA LYS A 509 -53.83 -51.49 -13.55
C LYS A 509 -55.12 -51.11 -14.27
N GLY A 510 -55.12 -50.13 -15.17
CA GLY A 510 -56.21 -49.75 -16.00
C GLY A 510 -56.67 -50.88 -16.97
N LEU A 511 -55.64 -51.50 -17.62
CA LEU A 511 -55.90 -52.64 -18.53
C LEU A 511 -56.41 -53.92 -17.80
N GLN A 512 -55.96 -54.15 -16.56
CA GLN A 512 -56.50 -55.26 -15.76
C GLN A 512 -57.94 -55.01 -15.25
N GLY A 513 -58.30 -53.72 -15.03
CA GLY A 513 -59.68 -53.33 -14.66
C GLY A 513 -60.70 -53.51 -15.82
N GLU A 514 -60.28 -53.22 -17.06
CA GLU A 514 -61.16 -53.39 -18.25
C GLU A 514 -61.33 -54.89 -18.62
N VAL A 515 -60.34 -55.71 -18.46
CA VAL A 515 -60.47 -57.16 -18.71
C VAL A 515 -61.32 -57.84 -17.65
N ALA A 516 -61.34 -57.32 -16.41
CA ALA A 516 -62.22 -57.85 -15.35
C ALA A 516 -63.70 -57.45 -15.52
N SER A 517 -64.00 -56.30 -16.18
CA SER A 517 -65.42 -55.87 -16.44
C SER A 517 -66.07 -56.52 -17.66
N SER A 518 -65.30 -57.06 -18.61
CA SER A 518 -65.82 -57.77 -19.80
C SER A 518 -66.11 -59.23 -19.57
N SER A 519 -65.77 -59.83 -18.42
CA SER A 519 -66.02 -61.23 -18.09
C SER A 519 -67.28 -61.44 -17.18
N SER A 520 -68.03 -60.41 -16.86
CA SER A 520 -69.24 -60.49 -15.99
C SER A 520 -70.55 -60.31 -16.74
N THR A 521 -70.57 -60.32 -18.09
CA THR A 521 -71.77 -60.35 -18.93
C THR A 521 -71.70 -61.49 -19.94
N SER A 522 -71.95 -62.70 -19.42
CA SER A 522 -72.33 -63.86 -20.23
C SER A 522 -73.19 -64.73 -19.38
#